data_fe14de99097a69f431bcd0251e846f24
#
_entry.id   fe14de99097a69f431bcd0251e846f24
#
_cell.length_a   1.000
_cell.length_b   1.000
_cell.length_c   1.000
_cell.angle_alpha   90.00
_cell.angle_beta   90.00
_cell.angle_gamma   90.00
#
_symmetry.space_group_name_H-M   'P 1'
#
loop_
_entity.id
_entity.type
_entity.pdbx_description
1 polymer ?
#
loop_
_entity_poly.entity_id
_entity_poly.type
_entity_poly.pdbx_seq_one_letter_code
_entity_poly.pdbx_strand_id
1 'polypeptide(L)'
;ILLYPTPVSPEHIFRRVLNIKRNSNVLINPDFKKLKKNPDVHLSDSVNYPVKVYRDFFSEEIKLFDSINSKNIYKIKLEKTFCPENRCFFYDNKNIYIYDTHHPSYEGSKKINDLIIREINKSLEVN
;
A
#
# COMPACT_ATOMS: atom_id res chain seq x y z
N ILE A 1 15.31 0.61 14.38
CA ILE A 1 14.38 0.05 13.35
C ILE A 1 14.73 0.66 12.02
N LEU A 2 14.86 -0.15 10.99
CA LEU A 2 15.00 0.26 9.61
C LEU A 2 13.69 -0.08 8.86
N LEU A 3 12.97 0.95 8.42
CA LEU A 3 11.73 0.79 7.69
C LEU A 3 12.00 0.90 6.19
N TYR A 4 11.65 -0.13 5.43
CA TYR A 4 11.77 -0.12 3.98
C TYR A 4 10.77 0.85 3.35
N PRO A 5 11.03 1.36 2.13
CA PRO A 5 10.14 2.29 1.47
C PRO A 5 8.71 1.77 1.39
N THR A 6 7.75 2.68 1.49
CA THR A 6 6.34 2.38 1.22
C THR A 6 6.17 2.12 -0.28
N PRO A 7 5.47 1.06 -0.68
CA PRO A 7 5.15 0.85 -2.09
C PRO A 7 4.49 2.09 -2.70
N VAL A 8 5.00 2.49 -3.87
CA VAL A 8 4.52 3.65 -4.60
C VAL A 8 3.65 3.23 -5.77
N SER A 9 2.70 4.08 -6.13
CA SER A 9 1.91 3.95 -7.33
C SER A 9 2.50 4.80 -8.46
N PRO A 10 2.57 4.31 -9.69
CA PRO A 10 2.95 5.12 -10.84
C PRO A 10 1.93 6.22 -11.16
N GLU A 11 0.73 6.15 -10.59
CA GLU A 11 -0.36 7.09 -10.79
C GLU A 11 -0.93 7.60 -9.47
N HIS A 12 -1.59 8.76 -9.52
CA HIS A 12 -2.33 9.33 -8.39
C HIS A 12 -3.60 8.51 -8.13
N ILE A 13 -3.57 7.59 -7.17
CA ILE A 13 -4.62 6.59 -6.91
C ILE A 13 -6.00 7.23 -6.71
N PHE A 14 -6.10 8.25 -5.86
CA PHE A 14 -7.38 8.91 -5.61
C PHE A 14 -8.00 9.48 -6.89
N ARG A 15 -7.20 10.17 -7.73
CA ARG A 15 -7.68 10.69 -9.02
C ARG A 15 -8.10 9.58 -9.97
N ARG A 16 -7.33 8.48 -10.01
CA ARG A 16 -7.64 7.32 -10.85
C ARG A 16 -8.97 6.70 -10.46
N VAL A 17 -9.17 6.43 -9.16
CA VAL A 17 -10.43 5.90 -8.61
C VAL A 17 -11.61 6.82 -8.93
N LEU A 18 -11.46 8.15 -8.76
CA LEU A 18 -12.50 9.10 -9.10
C LEU A 18 -12.85 9.09 -10.59
N ASN A 19 -11.86 9.08 -11.47
CA ASN A 19 -12.06 9.09 -12.92
C ASN A 19 -12.78 7.84 -13.41
N ILE A 20 -12.40 6.66 -12.91
CA ILE A 20 -13.08 5.41 -13.24
C ILE A 20 -14.53 5.45 -12.78
N LYS A 21 -14.80 5.93 -11.57
CA LYS A 21 -16.16 6.07 -11.04
C LYS A 21 -17.01 7.06 -11.84
N ARG A 22 -16.44 8.18 -12.27
CA ARG A 22 -17.13 9.16 -13.13
C ARG A 22 -17.52 8.56 -14.47
N ASN A 23 -16.59 7.84 -15.10
CA ASN A 23 -16.81 7.25 -16.42
C ASN A 23 -17.78 6.07 -16.41
N SER A 24 -17.98 5.42 -15.26
CA SER A 24 -18.93 4.31 -15.11
C SER A 24 -20.36 4.76 -14.74
N ASN A 25 -20.71 6.04 -14.87
CA ASN A 25 -22.01 6.61 -14.50
C ASN A 25 -22.44 6.32 -13.05
N VAL A 26 -21.51 5.93 -12.21
CA VAL A 26 -21.76 5.80 -10.77
C VAL A 26 -21.78 7.19 -10.18
N LEU A 27 -22.96 7.68 -9.79
CA LEU A 27 -23.14 8.94 -9.08
C LEU A 27 -22.20 8.99 -7.86
N ILE A 28 -21.23 9.90 -7.92
CA ILE A 28 -20.28 10.10 -6.84
C ILE A 28 -21.01 10.84 -5.74
N ASN A 29 -21.46 10.11 -4.75
CA ASN A 29 -21.73 10.72 -3.47
C ASN A 29 -20.38 10.94 -2.77
N PRO A 30 -20.03 12.16 -2.33
CA PRO A 30 -18.78 12.43 -1.62
C PRO A 30 -18.65 11.64 -0.29
N ASP A 31 -19.73 11.04 0.15
CA ASP A 31 -19.75 10.19 1.32
C ASP A 31 -19.27 8.78 0.96
N PHE A 32 -17.98 8.51 1.17
CA PHE A 32 -17.32 7.22 0.90
C PHE A 32 -18.03 6.01 1.54
N LYS A 33 -18.86 6.22 2.53
CA LYS A 33 -19.65 5.17 3.19
C LYS A 33 -20.79 4.59 2.33
N LYS A 34 -21.20 5.29 1.27
CA LYS A 34 -22.34 4.87 0.41
C LYS A 34 -21.93 4.20 -0.91
N LEU A 35 -20.67 3.92 -1.14
CA LEU A 35 -20.17 3.23 -2.35
C LEU A 35 -20.48 1.71 -2.38
N LYS A 36 -21.50 1.29 -1.70
CA LYS A 36 -21.96 -0.09 -1.63
C LYS A 36 -22.96 -0.40 -2.72
N LYS A 37 -22.69 -0.39 -4.00
CA LYS A 37 -23.49 -1.13 -5.00
C LYS A 37 -23.04 -0.83 -6.43
N ASN A 38 -21.99 -1.47 -6.87
CA ASN A 38 -21.93 -2.02 -8.24
C ASN A 38 -20.85 -3.11 -8.27
N PRO A 39 -21.21 -4.40 -8.38
CA PRO A 39 -20.26 -5.51 -8.28
C PRO A 39 -19.39 -5.70 -9.54
N ASP A 40 -19.69 -5.02 -10.66
CA ASP A 40 -19.15 -5.40 -11.95
C ASP A 40 -17.94 -4.60 -12.45
N VAL A 41 -17.45 -3.62 -11.70
CA VAL A 41 -16.21 -2.94 -12.05
C VAL A 41 -15.12 -3.40 -11.10
N HIS A 42 -14.23 -4.28 -11.56
CA HIS A 42 -12.97 -4.63 -10.86
C HIS A 42 -12.03 -3.40 -10.82
N LEU A 43 -12.47 -2.38 -10.10
CA LEU A 43 -11.72 -1.14 -9.88
C LEU A 43 -10.35 -1.44 -9.24
N SER A 44 -10.31 -2.48 -8.40
CA SER A 44 -9.09 -2.96 -7.77
C SER A 44 -8.02 -3.32 -8.79
N ASP A 45 -8.38 -3.95 -9.91
CA ASP A 45 -7.41 -4.40 -10.89
C ASP A 45 -6.78 -3.28 -11.71
N SER A 46 -7.48 -2.15 -11.85
CA SER A 46 -7.01 -1.00 -12.61
C SER A 46 -6.13 -0.04 -11.81
N VAL A 47 -6.09 -0.18 -10.48
CA VAL A 47 -5.31 0.68 -9.57
C VAL A 47 -4.30 -0.09 -8.73
N ASN A 48 -4.22 -1.40 -8.92
CA ASN A 48 -3.27 -2.28 -8.23
C ASN A 48 -2.20 -2.76 -9.23
N TYR A 49 -0.94 -2.70 -8.82
CA TYR A 49 0.21 -2.90 -9.70
C TYR A 49 1.02 -4.14 -9.32
N PRO A 50 1.70 -4.79 -10.28
CA PRO A 50 2.66 -5.85 -9.97
C PRO A 50 3.73 -5.35 -8.99
N VAL A 51 4.11 -6.17 -8.03
CA VAL A 51 5.17 -5.83 -7.06
C VAL A 51 6.50 -5.48 -7.73
N LYS A 52 6.71 -5.97 -8.95
CA LYS A 52 7.88 -5.63 -9.75
C LYS A 52 8.03 -4.11 -9.95
N VAL A 53 6.92 -3.38 -10.14
CA VAL A 53 6.95 -1.91 -10.30
C VAL A 53 7.57 -1.24 -9.06
N TYR A 54 7.17 -1.66 -7.88
CA TYR A 54 7.75 -1.18 -6.62
C TYR A 54 9.23 -1.56 -6.49
N ARG A 55 9.57 -2.82 -6.75
CA ARG A 55 10.94 -3.32 -6.61
C ARG A 55 11.90 -2.68 -7.61
N ASP A 56 11.47 -2.43 -8.84
CA ASP A 56 12.28 -1.74 -9.84
C ASP A 56 12.50 -0.27 -9.43
N PHE A 57 11.46 0.40 -8.94
CA PHE A 57 11.54 1.80 -8.54
C PHE A 57 12.47 2.02 -7.35
N PHE A 58 12.45 1.14 -6.36
CA PHE A 58 13.29 1.23 -5.15
C PHE A 58 14.47 0.23 -5.16
N SER A 59 14.93 -0.18 -6.33
CA SER A 59 15.94 -1.24 -6.43
C SER A 59 17.24 -0.91 -5.69
N GLU A 60 17.70 0.33 -5.73
CA GLU A 60 18.94 0.74 -5.07
C GLU A 60 18.76 0.88 -3.56
N GLU A 61 17.64 1.47 -3.10
CA GLU A 61 17.33 1.58 -1.68
C GLU A 61 17.12 0.21 -1.04
N ILE A 62 16.46 -0.71 -1.73
CA ILE A 62 16.25 -2.08 -1.24
C ILE A 62 17.59 -2.79 -1.12
N LYS A 63 18.48 -2.70 -2.12
CA LYS A 63 19.82 -3.29 -2.07
C LYS A 63 20.64 -2.71 -0.92
N LEU A 64 20.61 -1.37 -0.77
CA LEU A 64 21.30 -0.69 0.33
C LEU A 64 20.80 -1.20 1.68
N PHE A 65 19.48 -1.25 1.87
CA PHE A 65 18.89 -1.70 3.15
C PHE A 65 19.14 -3.19 3.41
N ASP A 66 19.11 -4.01 2.37
CA ASP A 66 19.43 -5.44 2.50
C ASP A 66 20.92 -5.66 2.84
N SER A 67 21.83 -4.78 2.37
CA SER A 67 23.26 -4.88 2.67
C SER A 67 23.62 -4.52 4.13
N ILE A 68 22.78 -3.76 4.82
CA ILE A 68 23.01 -3.40 6.21
C ILE A 68 22.87 -4.66 7.07
N ASN A 69 23.97 -5.15 7.62
CA ASN A 69 23.98 -6.34 8.45
C ASN A 69 24.42 -5.99 9.88
N SER A 70 23.45 -5.79 10.77
CA SER A 70 23.71 -5.46 12.17
C SER A 70 22.68 -6.14 13.07
N LYS A 71 23.14 -6.74 14.17
CA LYS A 71 22.29 -7.36 15.18
C LYS A 71 21.37 -6.35 15.89
N ASN A 72 21.75 -5.08 15.87
CA ASN A 72 21.02 -4.00 16.54
C ASN A 72 20.01 -3.30 15.61
N ILE A 73 19.86 -3.77 14.36
CA ILE A 73 18.93 -3.19 13.39
C ILE A 73 17.85 -4.19 13.05
N TYR A 74 16.62 -3.83 13.41
CA TYR A 74 15.44 -4.59 13.04
C TYR A 74 14.85 -4.02 11.74
N LYS A 75 14.74 -4.86 10.71
CA LYS A 75 14.30 -4.48 9.36
C LYS A 75 12.81 -4.78 9.17
N ILE A 76 12.00 -3.78 8.83
CA ILE A 76 10.57 -3.93 8.57
C ILE A 76 10.29 -3.67 7.09
N LYS A 77 9.84 -4.69 6.36
CA LYS A 77 9.50 -4.61 4.92
C LYS A 77 8.01 -4.34 4.75
N LEU A 78 7.66 -3.11 4.34
CA LEU A 78 6.28 -2.69 4.09
C LEU A 78 5.66 -3.42 2.87
N GLU A 79 6.49 -3.90 1.96
CA GLU A 79 6.07 -4.69 0.80
C GLU A 79 5.11 -5.81 1.21
N LYS A 80 5.41 -6.56 2.27
CA LYS A 80 4.58 -7.69 2.71
C LYS A 80 3.14 -7.30 3.08
N THR A 81 2.95 -6.05 3.50
CA THR A 81 1.63 -5.55 3.92
C THR A 81 0.82 -5.02 2.74
N PHE A 82 1.49 -4.37 1.78
CA PHE A 82 0.81 -3.75 0.64
C PHE A 82 0.84 -4.59 -0.63
N CYS A 83 1.80 -5.53 -0.75
CA CYS A 83 2.01 -6.30 -1.96
C CYS A 83 1.99 -7.82 -1.68
N PRO A 84 0.90 -8.38 -1.13
CA PRO A 84 0.76 -9.82 -1.04
C PRO A 84 0.66 -10.42 -2.46
N GLU A 85 1.07 -11.68 -2.60
CA GLU A 85 0.88 -12.45 -3.84
C GLU A 85 1.45 -11.79 -5.11
N ASN A 86 2.59 -11.09 -4.99
CA ASN A 86 3.27 -10.40 -6.09
C ASN A 86 2.50 -9.23 -6.71
N ARG A 87 1.48 -8.71 -6.05
CA ARG A 87 0.71 -7.54 -6.49
C ARG A 87 0.52 -6.55 -5.34
N CYS A 88 0.75 -5.27 -5.60
CA CYS A 88 0.55 -4.20 -4.62
C CYS A 88 -0.89 -3.69 -4.67
N PHE A 89 -1.55 -3.68 -3.52
CA PHE A 89 -2.93 -3.26 -3.36
C PHE A 89 -2.99 -1.88 -2.73
N PHE A 90 -3.36 -0.89 -3.53
CA PHE A 90 -3.54 0.49 -3.10
C PHE A 90 -5.00 0.85 -2.84
N TYR A 91 -5.91 -0.03 -3.26
CA TYR A 91 -7.35 0.10 -3.10
C TYR A 91 -8.01 -1.30 -3.04
N ASP A 92 -9.01 -1.48 -2.16
CA ASP A 92 -9.73 -2.74 -1.95
C ASP A 92 -11.27 -2.62 -2.06
N ASN A 93 -11.78 -1.68 -2.86
CA ASN A 93 -13.20 -1.34 -2.99
C ASN A 93 -13.84 -0.65 -1.76
N LYS A 94 -13.15 -0.59 -0.63
CA LYS A 94 -13.60 0.09 0.60
C LYS A 94 -12.67 1.23 0.97
N ASN A 95 -11.36 0.96 0.92
CA ASN A 95 -10.33 1.83 1.43
C ASN A 95 -9.31 2.16 0.34
N ILE A 96 -8.83 3.39 0.36
CA ILE A 96 -7.64 3.82 -0.37
C ILE A 96 -6.49 3.77 0.63
N TYR A 97 -5.43 3.01 0.33
CA TYR A 97 -4.28 2.86 1.21
C TYR A 97 -3.16 3.84 0.87
N ILE A 98 -2.95 4.13 -0.40
CA ILE A 98 -2.06 5.18 -0.88
C ILE A 98 -2.93 6.25 -1.53
N TYR A 99 -2.82 7.49 -1.03
CA TYR A 99 -3.71 8.57 -1.46
C TYR A 99 -3.34 9.10 -2.85
N ASP A 100 -2.08 9.38 -3.05
CA ASP A 100 -1.54 9.87 -4.33
C ASP A 100 -0.56 8.85 -4.93
N THR A 101 0.68 9.21 -5.18
CA THR A 101 1.70 8.31 -5.71
C THR A 101 2.49 7.62 -4.59
N HIS A 102 2.62 8.22 -3.39
CA HIS A 102 3.50 7.73 -2.33
C HIS A 102 3.04 8.02 -0.90
N HIS A 103 2.06 8.93 -0.71
CA HIS A 103 1.57 9.24 0.62
C HIS A 103 0.51 8.23 1.07
N PRO A 104 0.70 7.55 2.20
CA PRO A 104 -0.34 6.70 2.75
C PRO A 104 -1.55 7.54 3.18
N SER A 105 -2.72 7.00 2.96
CA SER A 105 -3.96 7.52 3.53
C SER A 105 -4.02 7.22 5.04
N TYR A 106 -5.09 7.65 5.70
CA TYR A 106 -5.35 7.26 7.09
C TYR A 106 -5.37 5.72 7.25
N GLU A 107 -6.08 5.00 6.38
CA GLU A 107 -6.14 3.53 6.42
C GLU A 107 -4.80 2.89 6.05
N GLY A 108 -4.05 3.49 5.14
CA GLY A 108 -2.69 3.07 4.81
C GLY A 108 -1.74 3.25 5.99
N SER A 109 -1.78 4.40 6.65
CA SER A 109 -0.98 4.68 7.85
C SER A 109 -1.31 3.73 8.99
N LYS A 110 -2.59 3.39 9.19
CA LYS A 110 -3.01 2.40 10.18
C LYS A 110 -2.39 1.03 9.90
N LYS A 111 -2.44 0.55 8.65
CA LYS A 111 -1.77 -0.72 8.27
C LYS A 111 -0.27 -0.71 8.55
N ILE A 112 0.40 0.42 8.28
CA ILE A 112 1.84 0.58 8.57
C ILE A 112 2.09 0.49 10.06
N ASN A 113 1.33 1.22 10.87
CA ASN A 113 1.47 1.22 12.32
C ASN A 113 1.21 -0.17 12.93
N ASP A 114 0.15 -0.84 12.49
CA ASP A 114 -0.19 -2.20 12.96
C ASP A 114 0.95 -3.19 12.63
N LEU A 115 1.58 -3.07 11.45
CA LEU A 115 2.75 -3.87 11.10
C LEU A 115 3.94 -3.57 12.02
N ILE A 116 4.27 -2.29 12.20
CA ILE A 116 5.41 -1.86 13.03
C ILE A 116 5.24 -2.39 14.46
N ILE A 117 4.08 -2.18 15.06
CA ILE A 117 3.78 -2.65 16.43
C ILE A 117 3.93 -4.16 16.52
N ARG A 118 3.35 -4.90 15.58
CA ARG A 118 3.45 -6.37 15.54
C ARG A 118 4.89 -6.85 15.44
N GLU A 119 5.68 -6.24 14.57
CA GLU A 119 7.07 -6.65 14.38
C GLU A 119 7.97 -6.27 15.57
N ILE A 120 7.70 -5.14 16.24
CA ILE A 120 8.37 -4.77 17.49
C ILE A 120 8.05 -5.80 18.59
N ASN A 121 6.77 -6.13 18.78
CA ASN A 121 6.36 -7.09 19.80
C ASN A 121 7.04 -8.45 19.61
N LYS A 122 7.09 -8.95 18.37
CA LYS A 122 7.83 -10.17 18.06
C LYS A 122 9.31 -10.11 18.44
N SER A 123 9.95 -8.94 18.23
CA SER A 123 11.37 -8.78 18.58
C SER A 123 11.62 -8.78 20.08
N LEU A 124 10.63 -8.38 20.88
CA LEU A 124 10.71 -8.37 22.34
C LEU A 124 10.45 -9.75 22.96
N GLU A 125 9.67 -10.60 22.28
CA GLU A 125 9.37 -11.97 22.74
C GLU A 125 10.55 -12.96 22.54
N VAL A 126 11.52 -12.61 21.71
CA VAL A 126 12.66 -13.47 21.35
C VAL A 126 13.90 -13.23 22.24
N ASN A 127 13.87 -12.20 23.10
CA ASN A 127 14.94 -11.88 24.05
C ASN A 127 14.57 -12.31 25.46
#